data_71edf36df488dd70c58d4a92f3f259a7
#
_entry.id   71edf36df488dd70c58d4a92f3f259a7
#
_cell.length_a   1.000
_cell.length_b   1.000
_cell.length_c   1.000
_cell.angle_alpha   90.00
_cell.angle_beta   90.00
_cell.angle_gamma   90.00
#
_symmetry.space_group_name_H-M   'P 1'
#
loop_
_entity.id
_entity.type
_entity.pdbx_description
1 polymer ?
#
loop_
_entity_poly.entity_id
_entity_poly.type
_entity_poly.pdbx_seq_one_letter_code
_entity_poly.pdbx_strand_id
1 'polypeptide(L)'
;MINNAGSLINKPFLEISSTEFEEVYRVNVFAIATLTRLILPIINAKGHVVNITSMGGIQGSSKFPGLSAYSSSKGALVILTELLAEEFKESGPSFNALALGAVQTEMLEEAFPDYQAPLSAAQMAKYIVDFALTGHQFYNGKVLPISSSTP
;
A
#
# COMPACT_ATOMS: atom_id res chain seq x y z
N MET A 1 3.42 1.37 13.24
CA MET A 1 2.74 0.20 12.62
C MET A 1 3.02 0.20 11.12
N ILE A 2 3.27 -0.96 10.50
CA ILE A 2 3.43 -1.07 9.04
C ILE A 2 2.35 -2.04 8.53
N ASN A 3 1.48 -1.58 7.66
CA ASN A 3 0.47 -2.38 6.97
C ASN A 3 1.05 -2.82 5.62
N ASN A 4 1.72 -3.97 5.62
CA ASN A 4 2.40 -4.52 4.46
C ASN A 4 1.63 -5.66 3.78
N ALA A 5 0.81 -6.42 4.51
CA ALA A 5 0.05 -7.53 3.93
C ALA A 5 -0.78 -7.06 2.73
N GLY A 6 -0.80 -7.86 1.69
CA GLY A 6 -1.52 -7.55 0.46
C GLY A 6 -1.91 -8.80 -0.29
N SER A 7 -2.95 -8.69 -1.11
CA SER A 7 -3.43 -9.71 -2.03
C SER A 7 -3.52 -9.11 -3.42
N LEU A 8 -3.13 -9.89 -4.43
CA LEU A 8 -3.18 -9.51 -5.84
C LEU A 8 -3.82 -10.65 -6.63
N ILE A 9 -4.68 -10.28 -7.56
CA ILE A 9 -5.21 -11.17 -8.59
C ILE A 9 -4.96 -10.50 -9.92
N ASN A 10 -4.33 -11.22 -10.85
CA ASN A 10 -4.11 -10.78 -12.22
C ASN A 10 -5.02 -11.57 -13.15
N LYS A 11 -6.18 -10.98 -13.49
CA LYS A 11 -7.18 -11.55 -14.41
C LYS A 11 -7.84 -10.45 -15.23
N PRO A 12 -8.23 -10.71 -16.49
CA PRO A 12 -9.09 -9.79 -17.25
C PRO A 12 -10.34 -9.41 -16.44
N PHE A 13 -10.77 -8.15 -16.54
CA PHE A 13 -11.88 -7.64 -15.71
C PHE A 13 -13.17 -8.45 -15.84
N LEU A 14 -13.46 -8.98 -17.03
CA LEU A 14 -14.67 -9.80 -17.26
C LEU A 14 -14.58 -11.23 -16.69
N GLU A 15 -13.39 -11.67 -16.32
CA GLU A 15 -13.13 -13.02 -15.80
C GLU A 15 -12.97 -13.04 -14.27
N ILE A 16 -12.77 -11.89 -13.65
CA ILE A 16 -12.68 -11.80 -12.20
C ILE A 16 -14.08 -11.90 -11.57
N SER A 17 -14.26 -12.85 -10.68
CA SER A 17 -15.52 -12.99 -9.94
C SER A 17 -15.67 -11.92 -8.86
N SER A 18 -16.92 -11.64 -8.45
CA SER A 18 -17.19 -10.73 -7.33
C SER A 18 -16.48 -11.18 -6.05
N THR A 19 -16.45 -12.49 -5.78
CA THR A 19 -15.77 -13.04 -4.60
C THR A 19 -14.26 -12.77 -4.63
N GLU A 20 -13.60 -12.98 -5.76
CA GLU A 20 -12.17 -12.69 -5.91
C GLU A 20 -11.88 -11.19 -5.76
N PHE A 21 -12.75 -10.35 -6.32
CA PHE A 21 -12.63 -8.91 -6.18
C PHE A 21 -12.78 -8.46 -4.72
N GLU A 22 -13.80 -8.97 -4.02
CA GLU A 22 -14.02 -8.72 -2.61
C GLU A 22 -12.87 -9.22 -1.73
N GLU A 23 -12.25 -10.36 -2.05
CA GLU A 23 -11.13 -10.89 -1.29
C GLU A 23 -9.92 -9.97 -1.35
N VAL A 24 -9.59 -9.42 -2.52
CA VAL A 24 -8.53 -8.42 -2.66
C VAL A 24 -8.82 -7.19 -1.79
N TYR A 25 -10.04 -6.68 -1.81
CA TYR A 25 -10.44 -5.55 -0.97
C TYR A 25 -10.45 -5.88 0.51
N ARG A 26 -10.84 -7.10 0.87
CA ARG A 26 -10.84 -7.57 2.26
C ARG A 26 -9.44 -7.49 2.87
N VAL A 27 -8.43 -7.93 2.14
CA VAL A 27 -7.03 -7.88 2.60
C VAL A 27 -6.47 -6.46 2.51
N ASN A 28 -6.59 -5.81 1.35
CA ASN A 28 -5.87 -4.58 1.06
C ASN A 28 -6.48 -3.32 1.68
N VAL A 29 -7.77 -3.38 2.07
CA VAL A 29 -8.51 -2.21 2.58
C VAL A 29 -9.18 -2.52 3.92
N PHE A 30 -10.09 -3.49 3.96
CA PHE A 30 -10.95 -3.69 5.13
C PHE A 30 -10.18 -4.22 6.34
N ALA A 31 -9.22 -5.12 6.14
CA ALA A 31 -8.36 -5.61 7.22
C ALA A 31 -7.49 -4.47 7.79
N ILE A 32 -6.94 -3.61 6.93
CA ILE A 32 -6.13 -2.46 7.35
C ILE A 32 -6.99 -1.46 8.13
N ALA A 33 -8.18 -1.13 7.65
CA ALA A 33 -9.10 -0.24 8.34
C ALA A 33 -9.51 -0.79 9.72
N THR A 34 -9.81 -2.10 9.78
CA THR A 34 -10.18 -2.78 11.04
C THR A 34 -9.02 -2.78 12.03
N LEU A 35 -7.82 -3.17 11.59
CA LEU A 35 -6.63 -3.21 12.43
C LEU A 35 -6.25 -1.81 12.93
N THR A 36 -6.29 -0.81 12.04
CA THR A 36 -6.00 0.57 12.41
C THR A 36 -6.97 1.07 13.48
N ARG A 37 -8.28 0.81 13.33
CA ARG A 37 -9.30 1.17 14.33
C ARG A 37 -9.04 0.53 15.69
N LEU A 38 -8.58 -0.73 15.72
CA LEU A 38 -8.27 -1.43 16.97
C LEU A 38 -6.99 -0.93 17.64
N ILE A 39 -6.01 -0.48 16.85
CA ILE A 39 -4.71 -0.01 17.36
C ILE A 39 -4.75 1.46 17.79
N LEU A 40 -5.57 2.30 17.14
CA LEU A 40 -5.63 3.74 17.42
C LEU A 40 -5.80 4.10 18.90
N PRO A 41 -6.63 3.42 19.72
CA PRO A 41 -6.78 3.74 21.12
C PRO A 41 -5.53 3.49 21.99
N ILE A 42 -4.59 2.69 21.49
CA ILE A 42 -3.42 2.23 22.25
C ILE A 42 -2.07 2.61 21.62
N ILE A 43 -2.06 3.10 20.39
CA ILE A 43 -0.84 3.55 19.73
C ILE A 43 -0.40 4.89 20.33
N ASN A 44 0.91 5.10 20.41
CA ASN A 44 1.45 6.39 20.83
C ASN A 44 1.00 7.50 19.86
N ALA A 45 0.51 8.63 20.39
CA ALA A 45 0.09 9.78 19.59
C ALA A 45 1.22 10.37 18.71
N LYS A 46 2.48 10.17 19.10
CA LYS A 46 3.66 10.50 18.28
C LYS A 46 4.14 9.33 17.41
N GLY A 47 3.32 8.29 17.28
CA GLY A 47 3.64 7.12 16.49
C GLY A 47 3.51 7.35 14.99
N HIS A 48 3.76 6.29 14.22
CA HIS A 48 3.68 6.31 12.77
C HIS A 48 2.95 5.08 12.24
N VAL A 49 1.98 5.30 11.39
CA VAL A 49 1.29 4.27 10.61
C VAL A 49 1.70 4.42 9.16
N VAL A 50 2.36 3.40 8.62
CA VAL A 50 2.80 3.35 7.23
C VAL A 50 1.99 2.32 6.47
N ASN A 51 1.27 2.74 5.47
CA ASN A 51 0.50 1.89 4.58
C ASN A 51 1.29 1.61 3.30
N ILE A 52 1.49 0.33 2.99
CA ILE A 52 2.16 -0.08 1.74
C ILE A 52 1.12 -0.16 0.63
N THR A 53 1.20 0.79 -0.28
CA THR A 53 0.38 0.85 -1.48
C THR A 53 1.21 0.55 -2.73
N SER A 54 0.73 0.89 -3.90
CA SER A 54 1.38 0.60 -5.17
C SER A 54 1.28 1.80 -6.11
N MET A 55 2.25 1.95 -6.98
CA MET A 55 2.17 2.90 -8.10
C MET A 55 0.89 2.70 -8.92
N GLY A 56 0.43 1.46 -9.08
CA GLY A 56 -0.84 1.15 -9.75
C GLY A 56 -2.07 1.81 -9.11
N GLY A 57 -2.02 2.14 -7.81
CA GLY A 57 -3.08 2.86 -7.09
C GLY A 57 -3.03 4.39 -7.24
N ILE A 58 -1.96 4.95 -7.80
CA ILE A 58 -1.78 6.40 -7.95
C ILE A 58 -2.45 6.88 -9.22
N GLN A 59 -3.22 7.97 -9.14
CA GLN A 59 -3.82 8.60 -10.30
C GLN A 59 -2.74 9.11 -11.26
N GLY A 60 -2.93 8.87 -12.56
CA GLY A 60 -1.97 9.29 -13.60
C GLY A 60 -0.74 8.40 -13.76
N SER A 61 -0.54 7.38 -12.91
CA SER A 61 0.51 6.39 -13.12
C SER A 61 0.14 5.36 -14.18
N SER A 62 1.13 4.56 -14.61
CA SER A 62 0.89 3.42 -15.51
C SER A 62 -0.13 2.45 -14.93
N LYS A 63 -1.01 1.95 -15.77
CA LYS A 63 -2.01 0.94 -15.42
C LYS A 63 -1.80 -0.32 -16.24
N PHE A 64 -1.97 -1.47 -15.61
CA PHE A 64 -1.76 -2.77 -16.23
C PHE A 64 -3.09 -3.52 -16.35
N PRO A 65 -3.45 -3.99 -17.54
CA PRO A 65 -4.60 -4.89 -17.71
C PRO A 65 -4.49 -6.09 -16.76
N GLY A 66 -5.62 -6.53 -16.21
CA GLY A 66 -5.68 -7.63 -15.26
C GLY A 66 -5.58 -7.21 -13.78
N LEU A 67 -5.12 -6.02 -13.46
CA LEU A 67 -4.93 -5.55 -12.08
C LEU A 67 -6.08 -4.66 -11.55
N SER A 68 -7.29 -4.79 -12.09
CA SER A 68 -8.40 -3.91 -11.72
C SER A 68 -8.73 -3.93 -10.22
N ALA A 69 -8.88 -5.12 -9.61
CA ALA A 69 -9.15 -5.24 -8.17
C ALA A 69 -7.96 -4.77 -7.33
N TYR A 70 -6.75 -5.17 -7.69
CA TYR A 70 -5.54 -4.79 -6.96
C TYR A 70 -5.31 -3.28 -6.99
N SER A 71 -5.21 -2.70 -8.18
CA SER A 71 -4.90 -1.27 -8.32
C SER A 71 -5.97 -0.37 -7.71
N SER A 72 -7.26 -0.71 -7.86
CA SER A 72 -8.34 0.05 -7.23
C SER A 72 -8.31 -0.05 -5.71
N SER A 73 -8.01 -1.22 -5.14
CA SER A 73 -7.87 -1.39 -3.69
C SER A 73 -6.69 -0.58 -3.13
N LYS A 74 -5.57 -0.53 -3.86
CA LYS A 74 -4.40 0.28 -3.47
C LYS A 74 -4.69 1.78 -3.58
N GLY A 75 -5.52 2.21 -4.53
CA GLY A 75 -6.04 3.57 -4.60
C GLY A 75 -6.97 3.92 -3.44
N ALA A 76 -7.85 3.01 -3.04
CA ALA A 76 -8.70 3.18 -1.86
C ALA A 76 -7.86 3.34 -0.58
N LEU A 77 -6.77 2.59 -0.44
CA LEU A 77 -5.84 2.71 0.69
C LEU A 77 -5.10 4.05 0.72
N VAL A 78 -4.79 4.63 -0.45
CA VAL A 78 -4.24 6.00 -0.56
C VAL A 78 -5.18 7.01 0.08
N ILE A 79 -6.44 7.03 -0.37
CA ILE A 79 -7.45 7.98 0.13
C ILE A 79 -7.72 7.76 1.64
N LEU A 80 -7.80 6.50 2.08
CA LEU A 80 -7.95 6.19 3.51
C LEU A 80 -6.79 6.76 4.33
N THR A 81 -5.56 6.66 3.85
CA THR A 81 -4.37 7.19 4.53
C THR A 81 -4.45 8.70 4.70
N GLU A 82 -4.82 9.43 3.64
CA GLU A 82 -4.94 10.88 3.66
C GLU A 82 -6.05 11.36 4.62
N LEU A 83 -7.20 10.66 4.60
CA LEU A 83 -8.33 10.97 5.49
C LEU A 83 -7.98 10.73 6.96
N LEU A 84 -7.34 9.60 7.30
CA LEU A 84 -6.93 9.31 8.68
C LEU A 84 -5.86 10.29 9.16
N ALA A 85 -4.95 10.72 8.30
CA ALA A 85 -3.96 11.74 8.65
C ALA A 85 -4.60 13.08 9.02
N GLU A 86 -5.66 13.49 8.31
CA GLU A 86 -6.39 14.71 8.61
C GLU A 86 -7.26 14.57 9.87
N GLU A 87 -7.95 13.45 10.01
CA GLU A 87 -8.85 13.19 11.14
C GLU A 87 -8.10 13.16 12.48
N PHE A 88 -6.88 12.60 12.50
CA PHE A 88 -6.08 12.41 13.71
C PHE A 88 -4.89 13.36 13.85
N LYS A 89 -4.80 14.42 13.05
CA LYS A 89 -3.62 15.32 13.01
C LYS A 89 -3.26 15.97 14.34
N GLU A 90 -4.25 16.24 15.20
CA GLU A 90 -4.05 16.92 16.49
C GLU A 90 -3.88 15.95 17.66
N SER A 91 -4.30 14.71 17.53
CA SER A 91 -4.43 13.80 18.67
C SER A 91 -3.88 12.39 18.44
N GLY A 92 -3.52 12.05 17.23
CA GLY A 92 -3.14 10.69 16.85
C GLY A 92 -1.74 10.59 16.22
N PRO A 93 -1.39 9.38 15.78
CA PRO A 93 -0.14 9.13 15.05
C PRO A 93 -0.15 9.78 13.67
N SER A 94 1.02 9.96 13.07
CA SER A 94 1.13 10.30 11.65
C SER A 94 0.75 9.10 10.77
N PHE A 95 0.08 9.39 9.65
CA PHE A 95 -0.28 8.40 8.63
C PHE A 95 0.38 8.76 7.32
N ASN A 96 1.12 7.83 6.72
CA ASN A 96 1.69 8.01 5.40
C ASN A 96 1.57 6.73 4.58
N ALA A 97 1.59 6.85 3.26
CA ALA A 97 1.61 5.72 2.35
C ALA A 97 2.88 5.72 1.50
N LEU A 98 3.45 4.53 1.30
CA LEU A 98 4.52 4.29 0.34
C LEU A 98 3.93 3.58 -0.87
N ALA A 99 3.92 4.28 -2.02
CA ALA A 99 3.45 3.72 -3.29
C ALA A 99 4.64 3.07 -4.01
N LEU A 100 4.78 1.77 -3.81
CA LEU A 100 5.92 1.03 -4.37
C LEU A 100 5.74 0.79 -5.87
N GLY A 101 6.83 0.92 -6.61
CA GLY A 101 6.99 0.38 -7.94
C GLY A 101 7.32 -1.11 -7.89
N ALA A 102 8.00 -1.62 -8.93
CA ALA A 102 8.38 -3.01 -8.99
C ALA A 102 9.48 -3.36 -7.97
N VAL A 103 9.20 -4.38 -7.15
CA VAL A 103 10.12 -4.98 -6.18
C VAL A 103 10.10 -6.49 -6.39
N GLN A 104 11.27 -7.12 -6.46
CA GLN A 104 11.38 -8.56 -6.70
C GLN A 104 10.80 -9.33 -5.50
N THR A 105 9.59 -9.83 -5.67
CA THR A 105 8.80 -10.60 -4.70
C THR A 105 8.05 -11.70 -5.42
N GLU A 106 7.63 -12.72 -4.69
CA GLU A 106 6.77 -13.80 -5.21
C GLU A 106 5.50 -13.21 -5.89
N MET A 107 4.87 -12.23 -5.29
CA MET A 107 3.69 -11.56 -5.85
C MET A 107 3.99 -10.91 -7.22
N LEU A 108 5.16 -10.31 -7.39
CA LEU A 108 5.56 -9.73 -8.68
C LEU A 108 5.81 -10.83 -9.73
N GLU A 109 6.50 -11.90 -9.34
CA GLU A 109 6.80 -13.03 -10.21
C GLU A 109 5.53 -13.73 -10.71
N GLU A 110 4.53 -13.90 -9.83
CA GLU A 110 3.23 -14.44 -10.23
C GLU A 110 2.47 -13.51 -11.18
N ALA A 111 2.51 -12.20 -10.94
CA ALA A 111 1.80 -11.23 -11.77
C ALA A 111 2.49 -10.94 -13.11
N PHE A 112 3.81 -10.98 -13.13
CA PHE A 112 4.67 -10.65 -14.29
C PHE A 112 5.86 -11.60 -14.38
N PRO A 113 5.67 -12.87 -14.82
CA PRO A 113 6.71 -13.91 -14.79
C PRO A 113 7.99 -13.57 -15.54
N ASP A 114 7.88 -12.77 -16.62
CA ASP A 114 9.01 -12.41 -17.50
C ASP A 114 9.70 -11.10 -17.08
N TYR A 115 9.24 -10.46 -15.99
CA TYR A 115 9.80 -9.20 -15.55
C TYR A 115 10.71 -9.38 -14.34
N GLN A 116 11.89 -8.79 -14.39
CA GLN A 116 12.85 -8.79 -13.30
C GLN A 116 13.01 -7.38 -12.73
N ALA A 117 12.59 -7.19 -11.47
CA ALA A 117 12.70 -5.90 -10.82
C ALA A 117 14.14 -5.57 -10.41
N PRO A 118 14.57 -4.30 -10.51
CA PRO A 118 15.92 -3.89 -10.13
C PRO A 118 16.17 -3.91 -8.62
N LEU A 119 15.12 -3.87 -7.80
CA LEU A 119 15.20 -3.85 -6.34
C LEU A 119 14.74 -5.17 -5.74
N SER A 120 15.54 -5.73 -4.85
CA SER A 120 15.14 -6.89 -4.06
C SER A 120 14.18 -6.52 -2.93
N ALA A 121 13.42 -7.52 -2.45
CA ALA A 121 12.56 -7.36 -1.29
C ALA A 121 13.32 -6.88 -0.05
N ALA A 122 14.54 -7.37 0.18
CA ALA A 122 15.38 -6.99 1.32
C ALA A 122 15.82 -5.50 1.26
N GLN A 123 16.18 -5.00 0.09
CA GLN A 123 16.53 -3.59 -0.08
C GLN A 123 15.34 -2.68 0.18
N MET A 124 14.17 -3.03 -0.35
CA MET A 124 12.94 -2.27 -0.12
C MET A 124 12.49 -2.34 1.35
N ALA A 125 12.59 -3.50 1.99
CA ALA A 125 12.26 -3.67 3.41
C ALA A 125 13.10 -2.76 4.30
N LYS A 126 14.40 -2.62 4.04
CA LYS A 126 15.28 -1.69 4.76
C LYS A 126 14.77 -0.25 4.64
N TYR A 127 14.45 0.20 3.44
CA TYR A 127 13.91 1.55 3.22
C TYR A 127 12.59 1.76 3.97
N ILE A 128 11.67 0.78 3.91
CA ILE A 128 10.37 0.86 4.60
C ILE A 128 10.56 0.98 6.11
N VAL A 129 11.49 0.21 6.69
CA VAL A 129 11.80 0.28 8.14
C VAL A 129 12.38 1.63 8.51
N ASP A 130 13.36 2.13 7.76
CA ASP A 130 13.97 3.44 8.01
C ASP A 130 12.92 4.56 7.92
N PHE A 131 12.05 4.52 6.92
CA PHE A 131 10.94 5.47 6.77
C PHE A 131 9.92 5.33 7.92
N ALA A 132 9.57 4.12 8.33
CA ALA A 132 8.62 3.92 9.43
C ALA A 132 9.12 4.49 10.76
N LEU A 133 10.43 4.48 10.99
CA LEU A 133 11.07 5.02 12.19
C LEU A 133 11.26 6.54 12.15
N THR A 134 11.43 7.14 10.99
CA THR A 134 11.86 8.55 10.87
C THR A 134 10.90 9.43 10.08
N GLY A 135 10.13 8.87 9.14
CA GLY A 135 9.32 9.63 8.18
C GLY A 135 8.26 10.52 8.83
N HIS A 136 7.70 10.13 9.96
CA HIS A 136 6.70 10.93 10.70
C HIS A 136 7.24 12.29 11.18
N GLN A 137 8.56 12.47 11.25
CA GLN A 137 9.17 13.75 11.60
C GLN A 137 9.01 14.80 10.49
N PHE A 138 8.77 14.37 9.25
CA PHE A 138 8.72 15.22 8.07
C PHE A 138 7.37 15.16 7.35
N TYR A 139 6.62 14.06 7.53
CA TYR A 139 5.43 13.76 6.73
C TYR A 139 4.25 13.35 7.60
N ASN A 140 3.09 13.88 7.24
CA ASN A 140 1.78 13.39 7.66
C ASN A 140 0.79 13.55 6.50
N GLY A 141 0.01 12.54 6.19
CA GLY A 141 -0.94 12.52 5.08
C GLY A 141 -0.27 12.47 3.70
N LYS A 142 0.99 12.00 3.62
CA LYS A 142 1.70 11.96 2.34
C LYS A 142 1.71 10.57 1.71
N VAL A 143 1.54 10.57 0.40
CA VAL A 143 1.69 9.40 -0.45
C VAL A 143 2.99 9.59 -1.25
N LEU A 144 3.99 8.75 -0.95
CA LEU A 144 5.32 8.87 -1.53
C LEU A 144 5.53 7.78 -2.58
N PRO A 145 5.67 8.14 -3.86
CA PRO A 145 6.08 7.20 -4.91
C PRO A 145 7.51 6.72 -4.68
N ILE A 146 7.68 5.40 -4.55
CA ILE A 146 8.99 4.76 -4.39
C ILE A 146 9.16 3.80 -5.56
N SER A 147 9.61 4.33 -6.67
CA SER A 147 9.73 3.57 -7.90
C SER A 147 10.90 4.09 -8.74
N SER A 148 11.77 3.19 -9.16
CA SER A 148 12.79 3.43 -10.18
C SER A 148 12.43 2.76 -11.51
N SER A 149 11.45 1.86 -11.50
CA SER A 149 10.96 1.12 -12.68
C SER A 149 9.52 0.67 -12.48
N THR A 150 8.86 0.39 -13.60
CA THR A 150 7.54 -0.27 -13.67
C THR A 150 7.66 -1.47 -14.60
N PRO A 151 6.90 -2.56 -14.36
CA PRO A 151 6.85 -3.70 -15.28
C PRO A 151 6.46 -3.32 -16.69
#